data_81e5bf93b88b7b73bcc403bcef59b71b
#
_entry.id   81e5bf93b88b7b73bcc403bcef59b71b
#
_cell.length_a   1.000
_cell.length_b   1.000
_cell.length_c   1.000
_cell.angle_alpha   90.00
_cell.angle_beta   90.00
_cell.angle_gamma   90.00
#
_symmetry.space_group_name_H-M   'P 1'
#
loop_
_entity.id
_entity.type
_entity.pdbx_description
1 polymer ?
#
loop_
_entity_poly.entity_id
_entity_poly.type
_entity_poly.pdbx_seq_one_letter_code
_entity_poly.pdbx_strand_id
1 'polypeptide(L)'
;MKKNMKSSSILLGGLFLLGAVCSCTQTAPDYASYVNPFIGTGGHGHTYPGAIVPNGMIQPSPDTRIYQWDACSGYYYADSTINGFSHTHLSGTGCGDYGDVLLMPTVGRQDYHAMGEES
;
A
#
# COMPACT_ATOMS: atom_id res chain seq x y z
N MET A 1 -51.10 -52.44 13.98
CA MET A 1 -49.96 -51.70 14.52
C MET A 1 -49.32 -50.86 13.42
N LYS A 2 -49.60 -49.54 13.32
CA LYS A 2 -48.93 -48.62 12.36
C LYS A 2 -47.73 -47.99 13.06
N LYS A 3 -46.53 -48.38 12.64
CA LYS A 3 -45.26 -47.95 13.19
C LYS A 3 -44.96 -46.51 12.71
N ASN A 4 -44.83 -45.59 13.65
CA ASN A 4 -44.51 -44.18 13.39
C ASN A 4 -43.08 -44.02 12.80
N MET A 5 -42.97 -44.07 11.49
CA MET A 5 -41.70 -43.96 10.76
C MET A 5 -41.36 -42.52 10.35
N LYS A 6 -42.20 -41.53 10.72
CA LYS A 6 -41.99 -40.13 10.29
C LYS A 6 -41.08 -39.32 11.21
N SER A 7 -40.85 -39.74 12.46
CA SER A 7 -40.04 -38.97 13.43
C SER A 7 -38.54 -39.16 13.26
N SER A 8 -38.10 -40.34 12.84
CA SER A 8 -36.65 -40.62 12.69
C SER A 8 -36.02 -39.95 11.47
N SER A 9 -36.81 -39.75 10.39
CA SER A 9 -36.26 -39.11 9.18
C SER A 9 -36.07 -37.61 9.36
N ILE A 10 -36.87 -36.95 10.19
CA ILE A 10 -36.75 -35.51 10.49
C ILE A 10 -35.52 -35.26 11.39
N LEU A 11 -35.28 -36.18 12.35
CA LEU A 11 -34.07 -36.08 13.22
C LEU A 11 -32.77 -36.29 12.44
N LEU A 12 -32.74 -37.23 11.49
CA LEU A 12 -31.56 -37.47 10.65
C LEU A 12 -31.29 -36.32 9.68
N GLY A 13 -32.33 -35.69 9.11
CA GLY A 13 -32.24 -34.53 8.24
C GLY A 13 -31.74 -33.28 8.98
N GLY A 14 -32.20 -33.07 10.23
CA GLY A 14 -31.73 -31.98 11.08
C GLY A 14 -30.28 -32.09 11.49
N LEU A 15 -29.80 -33.29 11.73
CA LEU A 15 -28.39 -33.52 12.10
C LEU A 15 -27.43 -33.31 10.91
N PHE A 16 -27.90 -33.58 9.69
CA PHE A 16 -27.10 -33.35 8.48
C PHE A 16 -27.02 -31.85 8.11
N LEU A 17 -28.05 -31.06 8.41
CA LEU A 17 -28.02 -29.61 8.19
C LEU A 17 -27.11 -28.88 9.20
N LEU A 18 -27.00 -29.34 10.45
CA LEU A 18 -26.10 -28.74 11.44
C LEU A 18 -24.62 -29.01 11.15
N GLY A 19 -24.29 -30.08 10.44
CA GLY A 19 -22.92 -30.41 10.06
C GLY A 19 -22.35 -29.54 8.92
N ALA A 20 -23.21 -28.91 8.13
CA ALA A 20 -22.77 -28.14 6.95
C ALA A 20 -22.35 -26.68 7.26
N VAL A 21 -22.57 -26.18 8.48
CA VAL A 21 -22.17 -24.83 8.88
C VAL A 21 -20.81 -24.75 9.61
N CYS A 22 -20.10 -25.86 9.80
CA CYS A 22 -18.68 -25.82 10.13
C CYS A 22 -17.84 -25.60 8.88
N SER A 23 -18.12 -24.51 8.14
CA SER A 23 -17.18 -24.00 7.17
C SER A 23 -15.99 -23.46 7.98
N CYS A 24 -14.87 -24.17 7.95
CA CYS A 24 -13.61 -23.68 8.49
C CYS A 24 -13.32 -22.34 7.85
N THR A 25 -13.50 -21.26 8.58
CA THR A 25 -12.91 -19.97 8.25
C THR A 25 -11.41 -20.15 8.42
N GLN A 26 -10.77 -20.68 7.39
CA GLN A 26 -9.33 -20.61 7.27
C GLN A 26 -8.99 -19.13 7.12
N THR A 27 -8.51 -18.52 8.19
CA THR A 27 -7.96 -17.17 8.13
C THR A 27 -6.79 -17.23 7.16
N ALA A 28 -6.91 -16.58 6.03
CA ALA A 28 -5.81 -16.50 5.07
C ALA A 28 -4.59 -15.90 5.77
N PRO A 29 -3.38 -16.40 5.53
CA PRO A 29 -2.18 -15.82 6.09
C PRO A 29 -2.09 -14.35 5.71
N ASP A 30 -1.78 -13.50 6.68
CA ASP A 30 -1.54 -12.08 6.44
C ASP A 30 -0.16 -11.88 5.80
N TYR A 31 -0.09 -12.05 4.50
CA TYR A 31 1.16 -11.86 3.74
C TYR A 31 1.63 -10.40 3.74
N ALA A 32 0.73 -9.45 3.95
CA ALA A 32 1.07 -8.03 3.99
C ALA A 32 2.00 -7.69 5.16
N SER A 33 1.91 -8.44 6.26
CA SER A 33 2.79 -8.27 7.42
C SER A 33 4.27 -8.55 7.14
N TYR A 34 4.59 -9.27 6.07
CA TYR A 34 5.97 -9.54 5.65
C TYR A 34 6.53 -8.48 4.71
N VAL A 35 5.71 -7.55 4.24
CA VAL A 35 6.15 -6.51 3.30
C VAL A 35 6.73 -5.34 4.07
N ASN A 36 7.99 -5.02 3.80
CA ASN A 36 8.61 -3.79 4.28
C ASN A 36 8.84 -2.85 3.07
N PRO A 37 8.02 -1.78 2.93
CA PRO A 37 8.14 -0.87 1.79
C PRO A 37 9.42 -0.02 1.80
N PHE A 38 10.16 -0.01 2.90
CA PHE A 38 11.38 0.78 3.03
C PHE A 38 12.66 0.04 2.63
N ILE A 39 12.56 -1.20 2.17
CA ILE A 39 13.72 -1.94 1.67
C ILE A 39 14.32 -1.21 0.46
N GLY A 40 15.62 -0.89 0.53
CA GLY A 40 16.34 -0.20 -0.53
C GLY A 40 16.15 1.32 -0.57
N THR A 41 15.40 1.92 0.36
CA THR A 41 15.17 3.38 0.39
C THR A 41 16.30 4.16 1.09
N GLY A 42 17.34 3.49 1.56
CA GLY A 42 18.53 4.11 2.15
C GLY A 42 19.83 3.64 1.48
N GLY A 43 20.93 4.28 1.82
CA GLY A 43 22.22 4.00 1.19
C GLY A 43 22.16 4.24 -0.32
N HIS A 44 22.61 3.27 -1.08
CA HIS A 44 22.59 3.31 -2.56
C HIS A 44 21.50 2.39 -3.16
N GLY A 45 20.41 2.20 -2.47
CA GLY A 45 19.36 1.28 -2.91
C GLY A 45 18.47 1.83 -4.03
N HIS A 46 18.29 3.14 -4.10
CA HIS A 46 17.55 3.85 -5.15
C HIS A 46 16.14 3.32 -5.36
N THR A 47 15.43 3.09 -4.26
CA THR A 47 14.02 2.70 -4.31
C THR A 47 13.14 3.72 -3.60
N TYR A 48 11.84 3.69 -3.86
CA TYR A 48 10.84 4.50 -3.19
C TYR A 48 9.80 3.58 -2.53
N PRO A 49 9.12 4.03 -1.45
CA PRO A 49 8.20 3.18 -0.69
C PRO A 49 6.80 3.06 -1.30
N GLY A 50 6.57 3.62 -2.48
CA GLY A 50 5.27 3.61 -3.15
C GLY A 50 4.84 2.23 -3.62
N ALA A 51 3.53 1.98 -3.63
CA ALA A 51 2.95 0.75 -4.14
C ALA A 51 2.73 0.82 -5.65
N ILE A 52 3.10 -0.25 -6.34
CA ILE A 52 2.82 -0.47 -7.75
C ILE A 52 2.00 -1.75 -7.87
N VAL A 53 0.83 -1.69 -8.48
CA VAL A 53 0.00 -2.88 -8.72
C VAL A 53 -0.17 -3.08 -10.21
N PRO A 54 0.01 -4.31 -10.67
CA PRO A 54 1.09 -4.73 -11.53
C PRO A 54 1.04 -3.85 -12.77
N ASN A 55 2.13 -3.32 -13.23
CA ASN A 55 2.21 -2.39 -14.37
C ASN A 55 1.41 -1.08 -14.15
N GLY A 56 1.34 -0.59 -12.92
CA GLY A 56 0.68 0.68 -12.60
C GLY A 56 1.30 1.84 -13.39
N MET A 57 0.45 2.68 -13.98
CA MET A 57 0.89 3.92 -14.66
C MET A 57 1.25 5.01 -13.65
N ILE A 58 0.80 4.86 -12.42
CA ILE A 58 1.02 5.81 -11.32
C ILE A 58 1.76 5.09 -10.21
N GLN A 59 2.83 5.71 -9.71
CA GLN A 59 3.67 5.23 -8.61
C GLN A 59 3.72 6.32 -7.52
N PRO A 60 2.65 6.48 -6.74
CA PRO A 60 2.60 7.54 -5.73
C PRO A 60 3.56 7.25 -4.58
N SER A 61 4.34 8.24 -4.19
CA SER A 61 5.27 8.15 -3.07
C SER A 61 5.52 9.54 -2.47
N PRO A 62 5.91 9.63 -1.20
CA PRO A 62 6.50 10.84 -0.67
C PRO A 62 7.86 11.11 -1.33
N ASP A 63 8.18 12.39 -1.53
CA ASP A 63 9.47 12.88 -1.98
C ASP A 63 10.17 13.62 -0.86
N THR A 64 11.42 13.23 -0.59
CA THR A 64 12.26 13.90 0.41
C THR A 64 13.39 14.70 -0.22
N ARG A 65 13.97 14.20 -1.32
CA ARG A 65 15.01 14.84 -2.11
C ARG A 65 14.82 14.52 -3.58
N ILE A 66 15.08 15.46 -4.47
CA ILE A 66 14.95 15.25 -5.90
C ILE A 66 16.25 15.44 -6.70
N TYR A 67 17.33 15.86 -6.04
CA TYR A 67 18.56 16.27 -6.75
C TYR A 67 19.84 15.55 -6.31
N GLN A 68 19.75 14.54 -5.47
CA GLN A 68 20.92 13.80 -5.00
C GLN A 68 20.92 12.38 -5.53
N TRP A 69 22.09 11.87 -5.87
CA TRP A 69 22.24 10.52 -6.42
C TRP A 69 21.66 9.43 -5.52
N ASP A 70 21.87 9.50 -4.20
CA ASP A 70 21.36 8.50 -3.25
C ASP A 70 19.81 8.48 -3.17
N ALA A 71 19.18 9.58 -3.48
CA ALA A 71 17.72 9.73 -3.43
C ALA A 71 17.12 9.98 -4.82
N CYS A 72 17.74 9.48 -5.86
CA CYS A 72 17.32 9.69 -7.24
C CYS A 72 15.92 9.15 -7.54
N SER A 73 15.42 8.21 -6.73
CA SER A 73 14.02 7.73 -6.79
C SER A 73 13.01 8.63 -6.07
N GLY A 74 13.44 9.78 -5.55
CA GLY A 74 12.59 10.77 -4.87
C GLY A 74 12.53 10.64 -3.35
N TYR A 75 12.81 9.49 -2.80
CA TYR A 75 12.72 9.22 -1.36
C TYR A 75 14.04 8.72 -0.77
N TYR A 76 14.38 9.23 0.42
CA TYR A 76 15.52 8.74 1.20
C TYR A 76 15.14 8.54 2.67
N TYR A 77 15.31 7.32 3.17
CA TYR A 77 14.80 6.90 4.49
C TYR A 77 15.32 7.74 5.67
N ALA A 78 16.55 8.22 5.62
CA ALA A 78 17.15 8.99 6.70
C ALA A 78 16.74 10.47 6.73
N ASP A 79 15.96 10.94 5.76
CA ASP A 79 15.48 12.31 5.74
C ASP A 79 14.36 12.51 6.77
N SER A 80 14.34 13.66 7.39
CA SER A 80 13.38 14.03 8.42
C SER A 80 12.20 14.86 7.89
N THR A 81 12.26 15.26 6.61
CA THR A 81 11.26 16.14 5.99
C THR A 81 10.78 15.55 4.67
N ILE A 82 9.51 15.75 4.38
CA ILE A 82 8.87 15.42 3.11
C ILE A 82 8.63 16.73 2.37
N ASN A 83 9.07 16.83 1.11
CA ASN A 83 8.86 17.99 0.27
C ASN A 83 7.50 17.98 -0.43
N GLY A 84 6.88 16.83 -0.54
CA GLY A 84 5.59 16.63 -1.15
C GLY A 84 5.39 15.18 -1.55
N PHE A 85 4.41 14.96 -2.40
CA PHE A 85 4.05 13.66 -2.95
C PHE A 85 3.95 13.80 -4.46
N SER A 86 4.80 13.09 -5.17
CA SER A 86 4.65 12.97 -6.63
C SER A 86 4.01 11.63 -6.99
N HIS A 87 3.52 11.51 -8.20
CA HIS A 87 2.77 10.35 -8.64
C HIS A 87 3.54 9.47 -9.64
N THR A 88 4.75 9.88 -10.00
CA THR A 88 5.63 9.10 -10.88
C THR A 88 7.00 8.94 -10.26
N HIS A 89 7.45 7.71 -10.12
CA HIS A 89 8.76 7.35 -9.58
C HIS A 89 9.36 6.19 -10.36
N LEU A 90 10.69 6.07 -10.32
CA LEU A 90 11.40 4.96 -10.92
C LEU A 90 12.46 4.44 -9.94
N SER A 91 12.50 3.12 -9.74
CA SER A 91 13.48 2.47 -8.88
C SER A 91 14.72 2.02 -9.65
N GLY A 92 15.89 2.12 -9.01
CA GLY A 92 17.13 1.48 -9.47
C GLY A 92 17.89 2.20 -10.57
N THR A 93 17.48 3.40 -10.96
CA THR A 93 18.10 4.11 -12.10
C THR A 93 19.46 4.75 -11.77
N GLY A 94 19.66 5.19 -10.53
CA GLY A 94 20.82 6.00 -10.15
C GLY A 94 20.83 7.42 -10.76
N CYS A 95 19.76 7.81 -11.43
CA CYS A 95 19.51 9.15 -11.97
C CYS A 95 18.16 9.64 -11.49
N GLY A 96 18.05 10.93 -11.17
CA GLY A 96 16.76 11.55 -10.90
C GLY A 96 15.88 11.50 -12.16
N ASP A 97 14.76 10.83 -12.06
CA ASP A 97 13.83 10.68 -13.17
C ASP A 97 12.39 10.63 -12.63
N TYR A 98 11.45 11.18 -13.41
CA TYR A 98 10.07 11.38 -12.99
C TYR A 98 9.88 12.44 -11.89
N GLY A 99 8.79 12.35 -11.12
CA GLY A 99 8.43 13.38 -10.15
C GLY A 99 7.81 14.63 -10.79
N ASP A 100 7.17 14.45 -11.95
CA ASP A 100 6.72 15.55 -12.82
C ASP A 100 5.77 16.55 -12.16
N VAL A 101 4.90 16.07 -11.27
CA VAL A 101 3.96 16.90 -10.52
C VAL A 101 4.07 16.57 -9.03
N LEU A 102 4.58 17.53 -8.28
CA LEU A 102 4.72 17.45 -6.84
C LEU A 102 3.56 18.16 -6.16
N LEU A 103 2.86 17.46 -5.27
CA LEU A 103 1.75 17.99 -4.50
C LEU A 103 2.10 17.97 -3.02
N MET A 104 1.90 19.11 -2.34
CA MET A 104 2.03 19.19 -0.89
C MET A 104 0.66 19.52 -0.29
N PRO A 105 -0.03 18.59 0.36
CA PRO A 105 -1.28 18.87 1.04
C PRO A 105 -1.02 19.77 2.26
N THR A 106 -1.82 20.80 2.39
CA THR A 106 -1.74 21.76 3.50
C THR A 106 -3.10 21.91 4.17
N VAL A 107 -3.10 22.34 5.44
CA VAL A 107 -4.32 22.60 6.19
C VAL A 107 -4.45 24.09 6.46
N GLY A 108 -5.67 24.63 6.31
CA GLY A 108 -5.97 26.04 6.52
C GLY A 108 -5.68 26.92 5.30
N ARG A 109 -5.71 28.25 5.54
CA ARG A 109 -5.40 29.21 4.48
C ARG A 109 -3.89 29.31 4.31
N GLN A 110 -3.44 29.15 3.08
CA GLN A 110 -2.05 29.31 2.70
C GLN A 110 -1.91 30.62 1.89
N ASP A 111 -0.92 31.41 2.24
CA ASP A 111 -0.48 32.53 1.41
C ASP A 111 0.58 31.99 0.45
N TYR A 112 0.23 31.91 -0.83
CA TYR A 112 1.14 31.44 -1.87
C TYR A 112 2.06 32.60 -2.29
N HIS A 113 3.33 32.48 -1.93
CA HIS A 113 4.36 33.28 -2.58
C HIS A 113 4.83 32.55 -3.83
N ALA A 114 4.90 33.24 -4.94
CA ALA A 114 5.45 32.66 -6.16
C ALA A 114 6.89 32.23 -5.90
N MET A 115 7.26 31.01 -6.31
CA MET A 115 8.63 30.55 -6.20
C MET A 115 9.54 31.49 -7.01
N GLY A 116 10.39 32.26 -6.31
CA GLY A 116 11.30 33.23 -6.94
C GLY A 116 11.16 34.67 -6.43
N GLU A 117 10.21 34.99 -5.58
CA GLU A 117 10.23 36.24 -4.83
C GLU A 117 11.09 36.07 -3.58
N GLU A 118 12.33 36.48 -3.66
CA GLU A 118 13.18 36.70 -2.48
C GLU A 118 12.61 37.87 -1.68
N SER A 119 12.29 37.66 -0.43
CA SER A 119 11.90 38.64 0.56
C SER A 119 13.09 39.41 1.10
#